data_2bf6e0489df2bbaa3850af69be9a66aa
#
_entry.id   2bf6e0489df2bbaa3850af69be9a66aa
#
_cell.length_a   1.000
_cell.length_b   1.000
_cell.length_c   1.000
_cell.angle_alpha   90.00
_cell.angle_beta   90.00
_cell.angle_gamma   90.00
#
_symmetry.space_group_name_H-M   'P 1'
#
loop_
_entity.id
_entity.type
_entity.pdbx_description
1 polymer ?
#
loop_
_entity_poly.entity_id
_entity_poly.type
_entity_poly.pdbx_seq_one_letter_code
_entity_poly.pdbx_strand_id
1 'polypeptide(L)'
;WLDRVNGVTKEGGNIVSITMLSGKTYTGKMFIDATYEGDLMAAAGIDYHVGREGREVYGEEWNGVQTTVLHHRHHFGAVPKPISPYMIPGDPNSGVLPRISAEHPGNRHEGDKQVQAYCYRMCLTNDPKNRIPFSEPEGYDPGQYELLGRIYEAGWRETYDKFDPIPNHKTDTNNHGPMSTDNIGFNYAYPEASYKHRREILKEHQTYQKGWLWFHCTDPRVPKDIQEKFKTWGLPKDEFTDNDHWPHQIYVREAR
;
A
#
# COMPACT_ATOMS: atom_id res chain seq x y z
N TRP A 1 20.86 -7.68 -4.48
CA TRP A 1 20.13 -8.05 -3.26
C TRP A 1 21.08 -8.74 -2.29
N LEU A 2 20.98 -8.41 -0.99
CA LEU A 2 21.75 -9.05 0.07
C LEU A 2 21.38 -10.54 0.17
N ASP A 3 22.37 -11.42 0.36
CA ASP A 3 22.08 -12.75 0.89
C ASP A 3 21.76 -12.62 2.39
N ARG A 4 20.46 -12.56 2.71
CA ARG A 4 20.00 -12.32 4.07
C ARG A 4 20.28 -13.45 5.06
N VAL A 5 20.64 -14.64 4.56
CA VAL A 5 20.90 -15.82 5.40
C VAL A 5 22.37 -15.94 5.74
N ASN A 6 23.25 -15.80 4.73
CA ASN A 6 24.66 -16.06 4.87
C ASN A 6 25.55 -14.86 4.47
N GLY A 7 24.95 -13.75 4.08
CA GLY A 7 25.68 -12.65 3.44
C GLY A 7 26.32 -11.65 4.39
N VAL A 8 26.23 -11.81 5.72
CA VAL A 8 26.84 -10.87 6.66
C VAL A 8 27.95 -11.56 7.44
N THR A 9 29.19 -11.07 7.27
CA THR A 9 30.33 -11.53 8.05
C THR A 9 30.68 -10.51 9.11
N LYS A 10 30.84 -10.99 10.37
CA LYS A 10 31.20 -10.14 11.52
C LYS A 10 32.47 -10.63 12.19
N GLU A 11 33.26 -9.68 12.69
CA GLU A 11 34.42 -9.93 13.55
C GLU A 11 34.31 -9.02 14.79
N GLY A 12 34.35 -9.63 15.98
CA GLY A 12 34.24 -8.86 17.23
C GLY A 12 33.00 -7.96 17.33
N GLY A 13 31.89 -8.37 16.70
CA GLY A 13 30.65 -7.58 16.66
C GLY A 13 30.54 -6.57 15.51
N ASN A 14 31.62 -6.28 14.81
CA ASN A 14 31.61 -5.37 13.66
C ASN A 14 31.34 -6.14 12.37
N ILE A 15 30.53 -5.57 11.47
CA ILE A 15 30.40 -6.10 10.09
C ILE A 15 31.69 -5.81 9.34
N VAL A 16 32.30 -6.82 8.74
CA VAL A 16 33.52 -6.69 7.92
C VAL A 16 33.24 -6.89 6.44
N SER A 17 32.21 -7.65 6.09
CA SER A 17 31.79 -7.80 4.70
C SER A 17 30.30 -8.11 4.58
N ILE A 18 29.76 -7.78 3.40
CA ILE A 18 28.43 -8.21 2.97
C ILE A 18 28.52 -8.92 1.62
N THR A 19 27.80 -10.02 1.46
CA THR A 19 27.72 -10.81 0.23
C THR A 19 26.31 -10.72 -0.34
N MET A 20 26.23 -10.49 -1.64
CA MET A 20 24.98 -10.38 -2.36
C MET A 20 24.56 -11.72 -2.95
N LEU A 21 23.27 -11.89 -3.29
CA LEU A 21 22.77 -13.08 -4.00
C LEU A 21 23.48 -13.34 -5.34
N SER A 22 24.13 -12.33 -5.92
CA SER A 22 24.97 -12.49 -7.12
C SER A 22 26.33 -13.12 -6.85
N GLY A 23 26.67 -13.41 -5.59
CA GLY A 23 28.00 -13.88 -5.17
C GLY A 23 29.04 -12.76 -4.98
N LYS A 24 28.70 -11.48 -5.32
CA LYS A 24 29.61 -10.36 -5.08
C LYS A 24 29.70 -10.07 -3.60
N THR A 25 30.94 -9.90 -3.11
CA THR A 25 31.22 -9.51 -1.72
C THR A 25 31.80 -8.09 -1.68
N TYR A 26 31.34 -7.31 -0.71
CA TYR A 26 31.82 -5.95 -0.45
C TYR A 26 32.37 -5.89 0.97
N THR A 27 33.53 -5.26 1.12
CA THR A 27 34.19 -5.01 2.41
C THR A 27 34.15 -3.53 2.72
N GLY A 28 34.15 -3.17 3.98
CA GLY A 28 34.14 -1.76 4.40
C GLY A 28 34.51 -1.58 5.86
N LYS A 29 34.91 -0.37 6.22
CA LYS A 29 35.14 0.03 7.62
C LYS A 29 33.85 0.38 8.32
N MET A 30 32.81 0.74 7.56
CA MET A 30 31.51 1.16 8.05
C MET A 30 30.44 0.67 7.06
N PHE A 31 29.31 0.21 7.58
CA PHE A 31 28.15 -0.19 6.81
C PHE A 31 26.94 0.63 7.28
N ILE A 32 26.16 1.12 6.35
CA ILE A 32 24.95 1.91 6.60
C ILE A 32 23.81 1.20 5.86
N ASP A 33 22.78 0.77 6.62
CA ASP A 33 21.52 0.31 6.04
C ASP A 33 20.60 1.53 5.90
N ALA A 34 20.45 2.01 4.67
CA ALA A 34 19.56 3.11 4.30
C ALA A 34 18.41 2.60 3.42
N THR A 35 18.07 1.32 3.52
CA THR A 35 16.94 0.71 2.82
C THR A 35 15.64 0.93 3.59
N TYR A 36 14.51 0.77 2.92
CA TYR A 36 13.20 0.80 3.58
C TYR A 36 12.96 -0.44 4.47
N GLU A 37 13.55 -1.57 4.08
CA GLU A 37 13.27 -2.87 4.69
C GLU A 37 14.17 -3.21 5.88
N GLY A 38 15.35 -2.59 6.02
CA GLY A 38 16.31 -2.89 7.07
C GLY A 38 16.88 -4.32 6.99
N ASP A 39 17.02 -4.88 5.78
CA ASP A 39 17.45 -6.27 5.60
C ASP A 39 18.89 -6.52 6.10
N LEU A 40 19.78 -5.53 5.98
CA LEU A 40 21.15 -5.66 6.51
C LEU A 40 21.14 -5.62 8.04
N MET A 41 20.35 -4.75 8.64
CA MET A 41 20.18 -4.65 10.09
C MET A 41 19.74 -6.01 10.66
N ALA A 42 18.69 -6.59 10.09
CA ALA A 42 18.17 -7.89 10.51
C ALA A 42 19.18 -9.02 10.30
N ALA A 43 19.85 -9.08 9.13
CA ALA A 43 20.86 -10.08 8.83
C ALA A 43 22.12 -9.96 9.70
N ALA A 44 22.41 -8.77 10.21
CA ALA A 44 23.49 -8.54 11.17
C ALA A 44 23.15 -8.99 12.61
N GLY A 45 21.91 -9.42 12.87
CA GLY A 45 21.42 -9.84 14.18
C GLY A 45 21.23 -8.68 15.15
N ILE A 46 20.83 -7.53 14.64
CA ILE A 46 20.35 -6.40 15.45
C ILE A 46 18.88 -6.63 15.79
N ASP A 47 18.51 -6.39 17.03
CA ASP A 47 17.12 -6.51 17.48
C ASP A 47 16.25 -5.42 16.81
N TYR A 48 15.06 -5.79 16.42
CA TYR A 48 14.08 -4.91 15.80
C TYR A 48 12.65 -5.36 16.13
N HIS A 49 11.68 -4.52 15.85
CA HIS A 49 10.27 -4.83 15.98
C HIS A 49 9.56 -4.72 14.64
N VAL A 50 8.57 -5.59 14.38
CA VAL A 50 7.69 -5.51 13.22
C VAL A 50 6.26 -5.38 13.72
N GLY A 51 5.55 -4.39 13.21
CA GLY A 51 4.17 -4.10 13.59
C GLY A 51 4.05 -3.07 14.71
N ARG A 52 2.88 -3.02 15.33
CA ARG A 52 2.59 -2.05 16.39
C ARG A 52 3.07 -2.57 17.73
N GLU A 53 3.91 -1.79 18.41
CA GLU A 53 4.29 -2.06 19.80
C GLU A 53 3.12 -1.72 20.72
N GLY A 54 2.87 -2.58 21.70
CA GLY A 54 1.85 -2.31 22.72
C GLY A 54 2.25 -1.16 23.65
N ARG A 55 1.26 -0.51 24.26
CA ARG A 55 1.50 0.56 25.23
C ARG A 55 2.39 0.12 26.40
N GLU A 56 2.30 -1.13 26.79
CA GLU A 56 3.06 -1.70 27.93
C GLU A 56 4.58 -1.70 27.69
N VAL A 57 5.04 -1.61 26.42
CA VAL A 57 6.47 -1.65 26.09
C VAL A 57 7.18 -0.37 26.52
N TYR A 58 6.61 0.81 26.21
CA TYR A 58 7.22 2.11 26.48
C TYR A 58 6.32 3.08 27.26
N GLY A 59 5.10 2.69 27.60
CA GLY A 59 4.13 3.53 28.31
C GLY A 59 3.51 4.65 27.47
N GLU A 60 3.64 4.58 26.14
CA GLU A 60 3.16 5.62 25.21
C GLU A 60 1.66 5.48 24.94
N GLU A 61 0.92 6.58 25.11
CA GLU A 61 -0.55 6.60 25.02
C GLU A 61 -1.10 6.17 23.67
N TRP A 62 -0.35 6.42 22.60
CA TRP A 62 -0.82 6.19 21.22
C TRP A 62 -0.28 4.89 20.62
N ASN A 63 0.50 4.10 21.35
CA ASN A 63 1.01 2.82 20.88
C ASN A 63 -0.09 1.74 20.83
N GLY A 64 0.17 0.75 19.99
CA GLY A 64 -0.71 -0.39 19.78
C GLY A 64 -1.97 -0.06 18.98
N VAL A 65 -2.95 -0.93 19.07
CA VAL A 65 -4.24 -0.80 18.41
C VAL A 65 -5.01 0.41 18.91
N GLN A 66 -5.51 1.26 18.01
CA GLN A 66 -6.25 2.48 18.33
C GLN A 66 -7.63 2.46 17.65
N THR A 67 -8.57 1.70 18.21
CA THR A 67 -9.92 1.54 17.65
C THR A 67 -10.88 2.69 17.97
N THR A 68 -10.54 3.55 18.93
CA THR A 68 -11.44 4.59 19.45
C THR A 68 -11.05 6.01 19.02
N VAL A 69 -9.85 6.18 18.43
CA VAL A 69 -9.32 7.49 18.04
C VAL A 69 -9.36 7.63 16.53
N LEU A 70 -10.47 8.11 16.02
CA LEU A 70 -10.71 8.24 14.57
C LEU A 70 -10.81 9.73 14.22
N HIS A 71 -9.66 10.41 14.12
CA HIS A 71 -9.58 11.86 13.92
C HIS A 71 -10.30 12.36 12.67
N HIS A 72 -10.34 11.59 11.60
CA HIS A 72 -10.94 11.95 10.32
C HIS A 72 -12.27 11.21 10.05
N ARG A 73 -13.02 10.85 11.11
CA ARG A 73 -14.25 10.05 11.00
C ARG A 73 -14.04 8.74 10.23
N HIS A 74 -12.79 8.31 10.11
CA HIS A 74 -12.39 7.09 9.39
C HIS A 74 -12.98 7.03 7.96
N HIS A 75 -12.96 8.09 7.21
CA HIS A 75 -13.60 8.26 5.89
C HIS A 75 -14.99 7.62 5.73
N PHE A 76 -15.25 6.42 6.25
CA PHE A 76 -16.60 5.82 6.27
C PHE A 76 -17.61 6.65 7.04
N GLY A 77 -17.22 7.37 8.07
CA GLY A 77 -18.05 8.34 8.77
C GLY A 77 -18.44 9.55 7.92
N ALA A 78 -17.78 9.78 6.79
CA ALA A 78 -18.10 10.83 5.82
C ALA A 78 -18.97 10.31 4.66
N VAL A 79 -19.19 8.99 4.55
CA VAL A 79 -20.08 8.42 3.54
C VAL A 79 -21.54 8.71 3.93
N PRO A 80 -22.35 9.29 3.03
CA PRO A 80 -23.70 9.77 3.39
C PRO A 80 -24.68 8.69 3.87
N LYS A 81 -24.52 7.44 3.41
CA LYS A 81 -25.41 6.33 3.76
C LYS A 81 -24.62 5.16 4.31
N PRO A 82 -25.18 4.35 5.22
CA PRO A 82 -24.55 3.12 5.70
C PRO A 82 -24.27 2.14 4.57
N ILE A 83 -23.15 1.42 4.68
CA ILE A 83 -22.71 0.39 3.74
C ILE A 83 -22.65 -0.95 4.46
N SER A 84 -23.25 -1.99 3.88
CA SER A 84 -23.11 -3.35 4.40
C SER A 84 -21.73 -3.92 4.02
N PRO A 85 -20.97 -4.49 4.97
CA PRO A 85 -19.69 -5.13 4.71
C PRO A 85 -19.83 -6.56 4.17
N TYR A 86 -21.04 -7.11 4.14
CA TYR A 86 -21.30 -8.52 3.83
C TYR A 86 -21.57 -8.75 2.34
N MET A 87 -21.27 -9.96 1.84
CA MET A 87 -21.52 -10.36 0.45
C MET A 87 -22.99 -10.13 0.08
N ILE A 88 -23.92 -10.62 0.91
CA ILE A 88 -25.33 -10.29 0.83
C ILE A 88 -25.63 -9.17 1.83
N PRO A 89 -26.06 -7.97 1.37
CA PRO A 89 -26.30 -6.86 2.28
C PRO A 89 -27.23 -7.23 3.44
N GLY A 90 -26.75 -6.99 4.67
CA GLY A 90 -27.50 -7.25 5.90
C GLY A 90 -27.42 -8.70 6.42
N ASP A 91 -26.81 -9.64 5.71
CA ASP A 91 -26.63 -11.02 6.14
C ASP A 91 -25.17 -11.33 6.56
N PRO A 92 -24.86 -11.34 7.89
CA PRO A 92 -23.52 -11.69 8.37
C PRO A 92 -23.05 -13.10 8.01
N ASN A 93 -23.97 -14.04 7.78
CA ASN A 93 -23.63 -15.40 7.44
C ASN A 93 -23.14 -15.57 5.98
N SER A 94 -23.36 -14.57 5.15
CA SER A 94 -22.88 -14.56 3.77
C SER A 94 -21.36 -14.32 3.65
N GLY A 95 -20.67 -14.01 4.75
CA GLY A 95 -19.27 -13.61 4.76
C GLY A 95 -19.08 -12.13 4.39
N VAL A 96 -17.84 -11.63 4.54
CA VAL A 96 -17.50 -10.24 4.22
C VAL A 96 -17.08 -10.09 2.76
N LEU A 97 -17.19 -8.87 2.25
CA LEU A 97 -16.72 -8.51 0.90
C LEU A 97 -15.20 -8.69 0.79
N PRO A 98 -14.69 -8.94 -0.43
CA PRO A 98 -13.27 -8.83 -0.69
C PRO A 98 -12.69 -7.54 -0.12
N ARG A 99 -11.47 -7.62 0.41
CA ARG A 99 -10.73 -6.50 1.03
C ARG A 99 -11.33 -5.96 2.33
N ILE A 100 -12.22 -6.70 2.94
CA ILE A 100 -12.68 -6.47 4.31
C ILE A 100 -12.20 -7.63 5.17
N SER A 101 -11.56 -7.34 6.30
CA SER A 101 -11.21 -8.36 7.29
C SER A 101 -12.44 -8.75 8.11
N ALA A 102 -12.65 -10.05 8.30
CA ALA A 102 -13.62 -10.56 9.25
C ALA A 102 -13.06 -10.63 10.69
N GLU A 103 -11.76 -10.41 10.86
CA GLU A 103 -11.09 -10.50 12.14
C GLU A 103 -11.37 -9.25 13.00
N HIS A 104 -11.42 -9.45 14.31
CA HIS A 104 -11.48 -8.34 15.25
C HIS A 104 -10.19 -7.50 15.18
N PRO A 105 -10.26 -6.17 15.20
CA PRO A 105 -9.09 -5.31 15.03
C PRO A 105 -8.08 -5.34 16.19
N GLY A 106 -8.34 -6.11 17.23
CA GLY A 106 -7.56 -6.15 18.47
C GLY A 106 -8.15 -5.25 19.57
N ASN A 107 -7.59 -5.33 20.78
CA ASN A 107 -7.99 -4.46 21.88
C ASN A 107 -7.14 -3.20 21.87
N ARG A 108 -7.73 -2.09 22.35
CA ARG A 108 -7.00 -0.82 22.44
C ARG A 108 -5.70 -1.00 23.23
N HIS A 109 -4.62 -0.42 22.70
CA HIS A 109 -3.24 -0.44 23.24
C HIS A 109 -2.49 -1.77 23.12
N GLU A 110 -3.11 -2.86 22.70
CA GLU A 110 -2.38 -4.10 22.43
C GLU A 110 -1.46 -3.96 21.22
N GLY A 111 -0.28 -4.56 21.31
CA GLY A 111 0.64 -4.69 20.19
C GLY A 111 0.21 -5.79 19.22
N ASP A 112 0.60 -5.69 17.97
CA ASP A 112 0.39 -6.73 16.96
C ASP A 112 1.50 -6.71 15.88
N LYS A 113 1.35 -7.53 14.84
CA LYS A 113 2.29 -7.63 13.71
C LYS A 113 1.82 -6.88 12.46
N GLN A 114 0.81 -6.02 12.60
CA GLN A 114 0.27 -5.27 11.47
C GLN A 114 1.10 -4.01 11.25
N VAL A 115 1.56 -3.83 10.02
CA VAL A 115 2.29 -2.64 9.58
C VAL A 115 1.38 -1.70 8.81
N GLN A 116 1.73 -0.42 8.77
CA GLN A 116 0.98 0.58 8.03
C GLN A 116 0.86 0.21 6.54
N ALA A 117 -0.32 0.42 5.95
CA ALA A 117 -0.59 0.07 4.57
C ALA A 117 0.40 0.72 3.58
N TYR A 118 0.77 -0.03 2.55
CA TYR A 118 1.60 0.45 1.44
C TYR A 118 0.75 0.83 0.23
N CYS A 119 1.28 1.73 -0.57
CA CYS A 119 0.76 2.03 -1.91
C CYS A 119 1.89 2.52 -2.82
N TYR A 120 1.72 2.40 -4.12
CA TYR A 120 2.55 3.16 -5.05
C TYR A 120 2.10 4.63 -5.04
N ARG A 121 3.05 5.56 -4.89
CA ARG A 121 2.82 6.97 -5.14
C ARG A 121 2.82 7.17 -6.64
N MET A 122 1.63 7.27 -7.21
CA MET A 122 1.47 7.29 -8.65
C MET A 122 1.71 8.70 -9.20
N CYS A 123 2.61 8.79 -10.18
CA CYS A 123 2.72 9.95 -11.03
C CYS A 123 1.69 9.80 -12.16
N LEU A 124 0.71 10.68 -12.21
CA LEU A 124 -0.30 10.73 -13.28
C LEU A 124 -0.18 12.03 -14.04
N THR A 125 -0.67 12.07 -15.28
CA THR A 125 -0.71 13.30 -16.09
C THR A 125 -2.06 13.47 -16.75
N ASN A 126 -2.47 14.74 -16.93
CA ASN A 126 -3.62 15.14 -17.74
C ASN A 126 -3.24 15.85 -19.05
N ASP A 127 -1.94 15.91 -19.37
CA ASP A 127 -1.50 16.41 -20.68
C ASP A 127 -1.84 15.40 -21.78
N PRO A 128 -2.74 15.69 -22.73
CA PRO A 128 -3.14 14.74 -23.77
C PRO A 128 -1.99 14.25 -24.65
N LYS A 129 -0.89 15.01 -24.77
CA LYS A 129 0.30 14.63 -25.55
C LYS A 129 1.17 13.61 -24.82
N ASN A 130 1.22 13.72 -23.49
CA ASN A 130 2.05 12.88 -22.63
C ASN A 130 1.28 11.70 -22.01
N ARG A 131 -0.04 11.70 -22.09
CA ARG A 131 -0.90 10.74 -21.40
C ARG A 131 -1.00 9.39 -22.13
N ILE A 132 -0.87 8.30 -21.36
CA ILE A 132 -1.29 6.94 -21.69
C ILE A 132 -2.59 6.69 -20.92
N PRO A 133 -3.74 6.49 -21.58
CA PRO A 133 -4.99 6.19 -20.90
C PRO A 133 -4.89 4.93 -20.02
N PHE A 134 -5.62 4.91 -18.93
CA PHE A 134 -5.73 3.69 -18.12
C PHE A 134 -6.38 2.56 -18.92
N SER A 135 -5.89 1.35 -18.74
CA SER A 135 -6.41 0.13 -19.35
C SER A 135 -6.68 -0.91 -18.27
N GLU A 136 -7.48 -1.90 -18.62
CA GLU A 136 -7.71 -3.04 -17.76
C GLU A 136 -6.40 -3.78 -17.48
N PRO A 137 -5.99 -3.90 -16.21
CA PRO A 137 -4.77 -4.63 -15.90
C PRO A 137 -4.97 -6.14 -15.97
N GLU A 138 -3.89 -6.85 -16.25
CA GLU A 138 -3.87 -8.31 -16.15
C GLU A 138 -4.28 -8.75 -14.73
N GLY A 139 -5.22 -9.69 -14.65
CA GLY A 139 -5.74 -10.20 -13.38
C GLY A 139 -6.77 -9.28 -12.72
N TYR A 140 -7.33 -8.32 -13.47
CA TYR A 140 -8.44 -7.51 -12.97
C TYR A 140 -9.66 -8.37 -12.63
N ASP A 141 -10.16 -8.19 -11.42
CA ASP A 141 -11.41 -8.78 -10.95
C ASP A 141 -12.29 -7.67 -10.36
N PRO A 142 -13.41 -7.31 -11.04
CA PRO A 142 -14.31 -6.27 -10.54
C PRO A 142 -14.90 -6.59 -9.16
N GLY A 143 -15.00 -7.86 -8.77
CA GLY A 143 -15.45 -8.27 -7.45
C GLY A 143 -14.57 -7.74 -6.32
N GLN A 144 -13.27 -7.51 -6.58
CA GLN A 144 -12.36 -6.92 -5.60
C GLN A 144 -12.72 -5.46 -5.25
N TYR A 145 -13.53 -4.80 -6.08
CA TYR A 145 -13.95 -3.40 -5.92
C TYR A 145 -15.44 -3.25 -5.58
N GLU A 146 -16.08 -4.36 -5.17
CA GLU A 146 -17.51 -4.32 -4.79
C GLU A 146 -17.76 -3.31 -3.67
N LEU A 147 -16.88 -3.26 -2.67
CA LEU A 147 -16.96 -2.25 -1.60
C LEU A 147 -16.90 -0.82 -2.18
N LEU A 148 -16.02 -0.56 -3.16
CA LEU A 148 -15.90 0.75 -3.80
C LEU A 148 -17.18 1.13 -4.55
N GLY A 149 -17.80 0.17 -5.25
CA GLY A 149 -19.10 0.37 -5.88
C GLY A 149 -20.17 0.79 -4.87
N ARG A 150 -20.28 0.08 -3.76
CA ARG A 150 -21.22 0.42 -2.68
C ARG A 150 -20.92 1.77 -2.04
N ILE A 151 -19.66 2.17 -1.95
CA ILE A 151 -19.25 3.50 -1.45
C ILE A 151 -19.83 4.61 -2.36
N TYR A 152 -19.76 4.44 -3.69
CA TYR A 152 -20.33 5.39 -4.64
C TYR A 152 -21.87 5.40 -4.60
N GLU A 153 -22.52 4.25 -4.54
CA GLU A 153 -23.97 4.13 -4.38
C GLU A 153 -24.46 4.78 -3.08
N ALA A 154 -23.62 4.75 -2.04
CA ALA A 154 -23.89 5.44 -0.78
C ALA A 154 -23.67 6.97 -0.85
N GLY A 155 -23.19 7.50 -1.97
CA GLY A 155 -23.09 8.94 -2.23
C GLY A 155 -21.71 9.57 -1.99
N TRP A 156 -20.64 8.78 -1.90
CA TRP A 156 -19.27 9.30 -1.79
C TRP A 156 -18.85 10.10 -3.03
N ARG A 157 -18.13 11.24 -2.82
CA ARG A 157 -17.74 12.15 -3.91
C ARG A 157 -16.33 12.75 -3.81
N GLU A 158 -15.57 12.46 -2.74
CA GLU A 158 -14.32 13.18 -2.41
C GLU A 158 -13.05 12.56 -3.02
N THR A 159 -13.15 11.79 -4.09
CA THR A 159 -12.07 10.94 -4.63
C THR A 159 -10.83 11.71 -5.10
N TYR A 160 -10.97 13.01 -5.41
CA TYR A 160 -9.88 13.81 -6.00
C TYR A 160 -9.07 14.65 -5.02
N ASP A 161 -9.36 14.58 -3.74
CA ASP A 161 -8.77 15.49 -2.75
C ASP A 161 -7.26 15.29 -2.54
N LYS A 162 -6.69 14.23 -3.10
CA LYS A 162 -5.26 13.88 -2.98
C LYS A 162 -4.56 13.65 -4.32
N PHE A 163 -5.01 14.30 -5.37
CA PHE A 163 -4.29 14.42 -6.63
C PHE A 163 -3.49 15.72 -6.60
N ASP A 164 -2.40 15.72 -5.80
CA ASP A 164 -1.61 16.92 -5.54
C ASP A 164 -0.81 17.31 -6.78
N PRO A 165 -0.99 18.53 -7.32
CA PRO A 165 -0.34 18.92 -8.56
C PRO A 165 1.17 19.13 -8.36
N ILE A 166 1.94 18.62 -9.31
CA ILE A 166 3.38 18.89 -9.44
C ILE A 166 3.68 19.45 -10.83
N PRO A 167 4.89 19.98 -11.08
CA PRO A 167 5.22 20.57 -12.39
C PRO A 167 4.94 19.64 -13.58
N ASN A 168 4.79 20.24 -14.77
CA ASN A 168 4.58 19.55 -16.05
C ASN A 168 3.25 18.80 -16.17
N HIS A 169 2.17 19.35 -15.59
CA HIS A 169 0.82 18.74 -15.64
C HIS A 169 0.77 17.32 -15.04
N LYS A 170 1.59 17.08 -14.05
CA LYS A 170 1.65 15.80 -13.33
C LYS A 170 1.08 15.93 -11.92
N THR A 171 0.90 14.77 -11.27
CA THR A 171 0.45 14.68 -9.88
C THR A 171 1.38 13.80 -9.06
N ASP A 172 1.45 14.10 -7.76
CA ASP A 172 1.78 13.12 -6.73
C ASP A 172 0.45 12.59 -6.18
N THR A 173 0.02 11.43 -6.68
CA THR A 173 -1.27 10.87 -6.34
C THR A 173 -1.17 10.08 -5.04
N ASN A 174 -1.88 10.55 -4.02
CA ASN A 174 -1.91 9.94 -2.69
C ASN A 174 -3.27 9.25 -2.42
N ASN A 175 -3.32 8.50 -1.32
CA ASN A 175 -4.54 7.85 -0.85
C ASN A 175 -5.56 8.87 -0.35
N HIS A 176 -6.83 8.64 -0.65
CA HIS A 176 -7.96 9.35 -0.06
C HIS A 176 -9.23 8.51 -0.18
N GLY A 177 -10.07 8.58 0.85
CA GLY A 177 -11.37 7.91 0.85
C GLY A 177 -11.41 6.57 1.59
N PRO A 178 -12.63 6.02 1.74
CA PRO A 178 -12.87 4.79 2.51
C PRO A 178 -12.22 3.54 1.90
N MET A 179 -12.12 3.48 0.57
CA MET A 179 -11.37 2.48 -0.18
C MET A 179 -10.46 3.21 -1.17
N SER A 180 -9.21 3.40 -0.78
CA SER A 180 -8.24 4.24 -1.49
C SER A 180 -7.19 3.41 -2.23
N THR A 181 -6.10 4.06 -2.62
CA THR A 181 -4.92 3.40 -3.21
C THR A 181 -4.10 2.61 -2.18
N ASP A 182 -4.32 2.83 -0.89
CA ASP A 182 -3.73 2.00 0.17
C ASP A 182 -4.37 0.61 0.17
N ASN A 183 -3.57 -0.42 -0.07
CA ASN A 183 -4.02 -1.81 -0.07
C ASN A 183 -3.89 -2.41 1.34
N ILE A 184 -4.77 -1.97 2.24
CA ILE A 184 -4.71 -2.25 3.68
C ILE A 184 -4.76 -3.76 3.95
N GLY A 185 -3.81 -4.26 4.75
CA GLY A 185 -3.73 -5.66 5.16
C GLY A 185 -2.95 -6.57 4.22
N PHE A 186 -2.68 -6.15 2.99
CA PHE A 186 -2.00 -7.00 1.99
C PHE A 186 -0.47 -6.93 2.04
N ASN A 187 0.08 -6.09 2.93
CA ASN A 187 1.51 -5.90 3.12
C ASN A 187 2.05 -6.40 4.46
N TYR A 188 1.23 -6.97 5.34
CA TYR A 188 1.65 -7.35 6.70
C TYR A 188 2.82 -8.34 6.72
N ALA A 189 2.90 -9.23 5.74
CA ALA A 189 4.01 -10.17 5.64
C ALA A 189 5.28 -9.56 5.01
N TYR A 190 5.21 -8.37 4.39
CA TYR A 190 6.29 -7.81 3.58
C TYR A 190 7.63 -7.65 4.32
N PRO A 191 7.67 -7.15 5.57
CA PRO A 191 8.94 -6.96 6.27
C PRO A 191 9.77 -8.25 6.38
N GLU A 192 9.13 -9.36 6.74
CA GLU A 192 9.79 -10.66 6.95
C GLU A 192 9.78 -11.58 5.73
N ALA A 193 9.07 -11.21 4.68
CA ALA A 193 8.91 -12.04 3.48
C ALA A 193 10.23 -12.27 2.74
N SER A 194 10.35 -13.43 2.09
CA SER A 194 11.42 -13.69 1.13
C SER A 194 11.34 -12.70 -0.04
N TYR A 195 12.44 -12.50 -0.77
CA TYR A 195 12.42 -11.65 -1.97
C TYR A 195 11.41 -12.11 -3.03
N LYS A 196 11.15 -13.42 -3.12
CA LYS A 196 10.09 -13.95 -4.00
C LYS A 196 8.72 -13.48 -3.52
N HIS A 197 8.41 -13.69 -2.25
CA HIS A 197 7.12 -13.31 -1.68
C HIS A 197 6.92 -11.78 -1.68
N ARG A 198 7.97 -10.98 -1.42
CA ARG A 198 7.88 -9.52 -1.59
C ARG A 198 7.48 -9.13 -3.01
N ARG A 199 8.02 -9.79 -4.05
CA ARG A 199 7.59 -9.54 -5.45
C ARG A 199 6.12 -9.87 -5.69
N GLU A 200 5.61 -10.94 -5.09
CA GLU A 200 4.21 -11.31 -5.17
C GLU A 200 3.33 -10.23 -4.52
N ILE A 201 3.70 -9.75 -3.34
CA ILE A 201 3.03 -8.63 -2.65
C ILE A 201 3.05 -7.36 -3.50
N LEU A 202 4.19 -7.02 -4.11
CA LEU A 202 4.32 -5.86 -4.99
C LEU A 202 3.42 -5.97 -6.23
N LYS A 203 3.35 -7.16 -6.84
CA LYS A 203 2.48 -7.42 -7.99
C LYS A 203 1.00 -7.27 -7.60
N GLU A 204 0.60 -7.78 -6.44
CA GLU A 204 -0.75 -7.63 -5.90
C GLU A 204 -1.12 -6.15 -5.72
N HIS A 205 -0.23 -5.34 -5.12
CA HIS A 205 -0.45 -3.90 -4.96
C HIS A 205 -0.55 -3.18 -6.30
N GLN A 206 0.29 -3.54 -7.27
CA GLN A 206 0.23 -2.96 -8.62
C GLN A 206 -1.09 -3.29 -9.31
N THR A 207 -1.51 -4.57 -9.29
CA THR A 207 -2.79 -5.01 -9.89
C THR A 207 -3.96 -4.30 -9.21
N TYR A 208 -3.96 -4.23 -7.88
CA TYR A 208 -4.99 -3.52 -7.11
C TYR A 208 -5.08 -2.05 -7.52
N GLN A 209 -3.97 -1.30 -7.53
CA GLN A 209 -4.03 0.13 -7.83
C GLN A 209 -4.35 0.42 -9.30
N LYS A 210 -3.82 -0.36 -10.24
CA LYS A 210 -4.20 -0.25 -11.66
C LYS A 210 -5.68 -0.57 -11.86
N GLY A 211 -6.20 -1.61 -11.19
CA GLY A 211 -7.62 -1.96 -11.23
C GLY A 211 -8.52 -0.91 -10.57
N TRP A 212 -8.04 -0.27 -9.48
CA TRP A 212 -8.72 0.86 -8.84
C TRP A 212 -8.89 2.04 -9.81
N LEU A 213 -7.83 2.38 -10.58
CA LEU A 213 -7.92 3.41 -11.61
C LEU A 213 -8.88 3.02 -12.74
N TRP A 214 -8.82 1.77 -13.20
CA TRP A 214 -9.69 1.23 -14.24
C TRP A 214 -11.16 1.21 -13.81
N PHE A 215 -11.44 0.77 -12.58
CA PHE A 215 -12.78 0.80 -11.99
C PHE A 215 -13.40 2.21 -12.04
N HIS A 216 -12.64 3.23 -11.67
CA HIS A 216 -13.12 4.61 -11.71
C HIS A 216 -13.45 5.10 -13.13
N CYS A 217 -12.83 4.52 -14.15
CA CYS A 217 -13.12 4.87 -15.54
C CYS A 217 -14.33 4.13 -16.12
N THR A 218 -14.70 2.97 -15.58
CA THR A 218 -15.56 2.02 -16.29
C THR A 218 -16.77 1.51 -15.53
N ASP A 219 -16.70 1.41 -14.19
CA ASP A 219 -17.80 0.84 -13.43
C ASP A 219 -19.03 1.78 -13.43
N PRO A 220 -20.23 1.26 -13.77
CA PRO A 220 -21.44 2.07 -13.91
C PRO A 220 -21.92 2.72 -12.60
N ARG A 221 -21.47 2.24 -11.43
CA ARG A 221 -21.80 2.81 -10.11
C ARG A 221 -21.00 4.07 -9.81
N VAL A 222 -19.87 4.27 -10.47
CA VAL A 222 -19.10 5.51 -10.37
C VAL A 222 -19.86 6.61 -11.09
N PRO A 223 -20.15 7.77 -10.44
CA PRO A 223 -20.84 8.88 -11.07
C PRO A 223 -20.16 9.34 -12.36
N LYS A 224 -20.96 9.63 -13.40
CA LYS A 224 -20.41 9.93 -14.74
C LYS A 224 -19.42 11.08 -14.77
N ASP A 225 -19.65 12.13 -14.01
CA ASP A 225 -18.73 13.27 -13.91
C ASP A 225 -17.37 12.85 -13.30
N ILE A 226 -17.37 11.91 -12.36
CA ILE A 226 -16.15 11.31 -11.80
C ILE A 226 -15.46 10.44 -12.85
N GLN A 227 -16.21 9.56 -13.54
CA GLN A 227 -15.65 8.74 -14.61
C GLN A 227 -14.97 9.61 -15.70
N GLU A 228 -15.68 10.62 -16.19
CA GLU A 228 -15.14 11.50 -17.25
C GLU A 228 -13.90 12.24 -16.76
N LYS A 229 -13.88 12.67 -15.52
CA LYS A 229 -12.70 13.30 -14.93
C LYS A 229 -11.53 12.33 -14.79
N PHE A 230 -11.74 11.08 -14.35
CA PHE A 230 -10.68 10.05 -14.33
C PHE A 230 -10.13 9.77 -15.72
N LYS A 231 -10.96 9.71 -16.74
CA LYS A 231 -10.55 9.51 -18.14
C LYS A 231 -9.69 10.65 -18.70
N THR A 232 -9.65 11.81 -18.05
CA THR A 232 -8.71 12.89 -18.43
C THR A 232 -7.29 12.64 -17.91
N TRP A 233 -7.09 11.75 -16.97
CA TRP A 233 -5.80 11.35 -16.42
C TRP A 233 -5.27 10.06 -17.04
N GLY A 234 -3.97 9.83 -16.89
CA GLY A 234 -3.31 8.60 -17.31
C GLY A 234 -1.87 8.55 -16.86
N LEU A 235 -1.15 7.50 -17.22
CA LEU A 235 0.27 7.35 -16.95
C LEU A 235 1.07 8.27 -17.89
N PRO A 236 2.13 8.95 -17.41
CA PRO A 236 2.95 9.81 -18.26
C PRO A 236 3.92 8.99 -19.11
N LYS A 237 3.98 9.29 -20.42
CA LYS A 237 4.88 8.61 -21.38
C LYS A 237 6.36 8.82 -21.08
N ASP A 238 6.69 9.88 -20.40
CA ASP A 238 8.07 10.32 -20.11
C ASP A 238 8.58 9.87 -18.73
N GLU A 239 7.73 9.18 -17.94
CA GLU A 239 8.14 8.64 -16.65
C GLU A 239 8.19 7.12 -16.67
N PHE A 240 9.15 6.53 -15.93
CA PHE A 240 9.29 5.07 -15.73
C PHE A 240 9.20 4.27 -17.03
N THR A 241 9.86 4.76 -18.09
CA THR A 241 9.80 4.20 -19.45
C THR A 241 10.33 2.76 -19.54
N ASP A 242 11.10 2.34 -18.57
CA ASP A 242 11.69 1.01 -18.39
C ASP A 242 10.85 0.09 -17.49
N ASN A 243 9.66 0.55 -17.03
CA ASN A 243 8.77 -0.18 -16.14
C ASN A 243 7.29 0.05 -16.47
N ASP A 244 6.92 0.00 -17.76
CA ASP A 244 5.55 0.21 -18.23
C ASP A 244 4.89 1.48 -17.69
N HIS A 245 5.70 2.54 -17.53
CA HIS A 245 5.28 3.84 -16.98
C HIS A 245 4.72 3.79 -15.55
N TRP A 246 5.03 2.72 -14.82
CA TRP A 246 4.64 2.52 -13.42
C TRP A 246 5.81 2.78 -12.47
N PRO A 247 5.58 3.40 -11.29
CA PRO A 247 6.66 3.64 -10.32
C PRO A 247 7.41 2.36 -9.93
N HIS A 248 8.74 2.43 -9.87
CA HIS A 248 9.59 1.30 -9.50
C HIS A 248 9.45 0.90 -8.03
N GLN A 249 9.27 1.90 -7.16
CA GLN A 249 9.28 1.70 -5.72
C GLN A 249 7.87 1.86 -5.14
N ILE A 250 7.43 0.86 -4.40
CA ILE A 250 6.28 1.02 -3.52
C ILE A 250 6.66 1.90 -2.32
N TYR A 251 5.73 2.69 -1.83
CA TYR A 251 5.94 3.47 -0.61
C TYR A 251 5.83 2.57 0.61
N VAL A 252 6.98 2.09 1.09
CA VAL A 252 7.11 1.35 2.35
C VAL A 252 7.12 2.38 3.47
N ARG A 253 6.07 2.41 4.28
CA ARG A 253 5.94 3.38 5.38
C ARG A 253 6.65 2.91 6.63
N GLU A 254 6.63 1.61 6.88
CA GLU A 254 7.37 0.95 7.94
C GLU A 254 7.67 -0.50 7.59
N ALA A 255 8.74 -1.07 8.12
CA ALA A 255 9.09 -2.48 7.95
C ALA A 255 9.64 -3.06 9.26
N ARG A 256 10.86 -2.63 9.70
CA ARG A 256 11.55 -3.10 10.90
C ARG A 256 12.05 -1.95 11.74
#